data_c00dbf286884c32dd185342909cfdbd0
#
_entry.id   c00dbf286884c32dd185342909cfdbd0
#
_cell.length_a   1.000
_cell.length_b   1.000
_cell.length_c   1.000
_cell.angle_alpha   90.00
_cell.angle_beta   90.00
_cell.angle_gamma   90.00
#
_symmetry.space_group_name_H-M   'P 1'
#
loop_
_entity.id
_entity.type
_entity.pdbx_description
1 polymer ?
#
loop_
_entity_poly.entity_id
_entity_poly.type
_entity_poly.pdbx_seq_one_letter_code
_entity_poly.pdbx_strand_id
1 'polypeptide(L)'
;QASVYDMPFAKGQFDKVFCFGVIQHTPDVQKTVQSLISMAKPGAEVIVDFYCVNGWWTKVQAKYIFRPITKKWSNEKLLNKIEKNVDWMISATTFFNKIGIGRFVNRFIPICDIKGTLPQGMSRQELREWCILDTFDMFSPEYDQPQKVSTVKKWFEENGMEQVWGGTIRFDNSTAYVVKGIKRS
;
A
#
# COMPACT_ATOMS: atom_id res chain seq x y z
N GLN A 1 -14.87 10.10 11.52
CA GLN A 1 -13.76 9.19 11.76
C GLN A 1 -14.28 7.95 12.46
N ALA A 2 -13.95 6.75 11.97
CA ALA A 2 -14.38 5.48 12.56
C ALA A 2 -13.31 4.40 12.33
N SER A 3 -13.39 3.32 13.11
CA SER A 3 -12.57 2.13 12.89
C SER A 3 -13.17 1.27 11.78
N VAL A 4 -12.32 0.68 10.94
CA VAL A 4 -12.76 -0.32 9.95
C VAL A 4 -13.40 -1.55 10.59
N TYR A 5 -13.10 -1.81 11.86
CA TYR A 5 -13.68 -2.92 12.63
C TYR A 5 -15.02 -2.59 13.29
N ASP A 6 -15.35 -1.29 13.36
CA ASP A 6 -16.59 -0.79 13.96
C ASP A 6 -17.08 0.42 13.15
N MET A 7 -17.54 0.14 11.95
CA MET A 7 -18.07 1.15 11.04
C MET A 7 -19.50 1.54 11.45
N PRO A 8 -19.84 2.85 11.48
CA PRO A 8 -21.15 3.33 11.94
C PRO A 8 -22.22 3.17 10.85
N PHE A 9 -22.28 2.01 10.22
CA PHE A 9 -23.22 1.67 9.16
C PHE A 9 -23.87 0.32 9.41
N ALA A 10 -25.10 0.13 8.93
CA ALA A 10 -25.74 -1.16 8.95
C ALA A 10 -25.03 -2.15 8.01
N LYS A 11 -24.89 -3.40 8.44
CA LYS A 11 -24.38 -4.47 7.58
C LYS A 11 -25.28 -4.66 6.36
N GLY A 12 -24.67 -4.99 5.21
CA GLY A 12 -25.43 -5.20 3.99
C GLY A 12 -26.08 -3.92 3.43
N GLN A 13 -25.48 -2.76 3.61
CA GLN A 13 -26.05 -1.47 3.21
C GLN A 13 -25.57 -0.98 1.84
N PHE A 14 -24.40 -1.40 1.38
CA PHE A 14 -23.76 -0.81 0.20
C PHE A 14 -23.82 -1.69 -1.03
N ASP A 15 -24.09 -1.10 -2.18
CA ASP A 15 -24.10 -1.76 -3.49
C ASP A 15 -22.67 -1.96 -4.06
N LYS A 16 -21.71 -1.18 -3.56
CA LYS A 16 -20.27 -1.34 -3.83
C LYS A 16 -19.47 -0.97 -2.61
N VAL A 17 -18.41 -1.76 -2.34
CA VAL A 17 -17.45 -1.49 -1.26
C VAL A 17 -16.05 -1.54 -1.85
N PHE A 18 -15.27 -0.50 -1.65
CA PHE A 18 -13.87 -0.48 -2.06
C PHE A 18 -12.98 0.08 -0.96
N CYS A 19 -11.76 -0.44 -0.86
CA CYS A 19 -10.78 -0.01 0.11
C CYS A 19 -9.40 -0.06 -0.53
N PHE A 20 -8.81 1.13 -0.74
CA PHE A 20 -7.54 1.28 -1.42
C PHE A 20 -6.49 1.91 -0.51
N GLY A 21 -5.26 1.33 -0.50
CA GLY A 21 -4.11 1.83 0.26
C GLY A 21 -4.22 1.63 1.78
N VAL A 22 -5.18 0.85 2.30
CA VAL A 22 -5.50 0.82 3.74
C VAL A 22 -5.28 -0.53 4.39
N ILE A 23 -5.75 -1.62 3.79
CA ILE A 23 -5.89 -2.90 4.51
C ILE A 23 -4.56 -3.42 5.09
N GLN A 24 -3.44 -3.19 4.42
CA GLN A 24 -2.11 -3.58 4.88
C GLN A 24 -1.64 -2.81 6.13
N HIS A 25 -2.27 -1.67 6.43
CA HIS A 25 -1.94 -0.82 7.58
C HIS A 25 -2.85 -1.05 8.78
N THR A 26 -3.69 -2.05 8.74
CA THR A 26 -4.58 -2.43 9.85
C THR A 26 -3.94 -3.50 10.74
N PRO A 27 -4.28 -3.55 12.04
CA PRO A 27 -3.78 -4.58 12.97
C PRO A 27 -4.04 -6.01 12.53
N ASP A 28 -5.22 -6.27 11.91
CA ASP A 28 -5.67 -7.56 11.43
C ASP A 28 -6.28 -7.40 10.03
N VAL A 29 -5.50 -7.76 9.01
CA VAL A 29 -5.90 -7.60 7.60
C VAL A 29 -7.09 -8.51 7.25
N GLN A 30 -7.12 -9.75 7.75
CA GLN A 30 -8.21 -10.68 7.48
C GLN A 30 -9.54 -10.16 8.05
N LYS A 31 -9.52 -9.71 9.29
CA LYS A 31 -10.70 -9.12 9.95
C LYS A 31 -11.16 -7.84 9.23
N THR A 32 -10.21 -7.05 8.72
CA THR A 32 -10.54 -5.87 7.89
C THR A 32 -11.30 -6.26 6.63
N VAL A 33 -10.83 -7.26 5.90
CA VAL A 33 -11.50 -7.79 4.70
C VAL A 33 -12.90 -8.31 5.06
N GLN A 34 -13.04 -9.06 6.15
CA GLN A 34 -14.34 -9.56 6.64
C GLN A 34 -15.30 -8.41 6.97
N SER A 35 -14.80 -7.38 7.63
CA SER A 35 -15.57 -6.19 7.97
C SER A 35 -16.10 -5.49 6.73
N LEU A 36 -15.24 -5.27 5.73
CA LEU A 36 -15.62 -4.67 4.45
C LEU A 36 -16.69 -5.50 3.71
N ILE A 37 -16.49 -6.81 3.62
CA ILE A 37 -17.47 -7.72 2.99
C ILE A 37 -18.82 -7.68 3.72
N SER A 38 -18.81 -7.54 5.05
CA SER A 38 -20.05 -7.47 5.83
C SER A 38 -20.91 -6.25 5.50
N MET A 39 -20.30 -5.15 5.02
CA MET A 39 -21.00 -3.92 4.63
C MET A 39 -21.70 -4.02 3.28
N ALA A 40 -21.30 -4.96 2.43
CA ALA A 40 -21.86 -5.15 1.10
C ALA A 40 -23.23 -5.82 1.14
N LYS A 41 -24.17 -5.40 0.31
CA LYS A 41 -25.42 -6.10 0.04
C LYS A 41 -25.19 -7.43 -0.67
N PRO A 42 -26.13 -8.40 -0.62
CA PRO A 42 -26.15 -9.48 -1.60
C PRO A 42 -26.10 -8.95 -3.03
N GLY A 43 -25.26 -9.53 -3.88
CA GLY A 43 -24.98 -9.08 -5.24
C GLY A 43 -24.03 -7.89 -5.37
N ALA A 44 -23.59 -7.28 -4.30
CA ALA A 44 -22.68 -6.14 -4.34
C ALA A 44 -21.23 -6.55 -4.62
N GLU A 45 -20.51 -5.67 -5.33
CA GLU A 45 -19.08 -5.83 -5.61
C GLU A 45 -18.23 -5.29 -4.44
N VAL A 46 -17.23 -6.08 -4.02
CA VAL A 46 -16.19 -5.63 -3.07
C VAL A 46 -14.85 -5.66 -3.76
N ILE A 47 -14.06 -4.59 -3.58
CA ILE A 47 -12.73 -4.43 -4.19
C ILE A 47 -11.76 -3.95 -3.12
N VAL A 48 -10.60 -4.61 -3.01
CA VAL A 48 -9.51 -4.16 -2.14
C VAL A 48 -8.19 -4.19 -2.90
N ASP A 49 -7.31 -3.24 -2.59
CA ASP A 49 -5.91 -3.32 -2.97
C ASP A 49 -5.01 -3.50 -1.75
N PHE A 50 -3.79 -3.92 -1.97
CA PHE A 50 -2.83 -4.17 -0.89
C PHE A 50 -1.40 -4.29 -1.42
N TYR A 51 -0.42 -4.12 -0.51
CA TYR A 51 0.97 -4.44 -0.79
C TYR A 51 1.17 -5.96 -0.90
N CYS A 52 1.79 -6.41 -2.00
CA CYS A 52 1.94 -7.83 -2.29
C CYS A 52 3.30 -8.39 -1.83
N VAL A 53 3.26 -9.59 -1.27
CA VAL A 53 4.45 -10.40 -1.02
C VAL A 53 4.76 -11.27 -2.23
N ASN A 54 5.84 -10.93 -2.94
CA ASN A 54 6.34 -11.67 -4.09
C ASN A 54 7.57 -12.56 -3.71
N GLY A 55 7.50 -13.23 -2.57
CA GLY A 55 8.58 -14.06 -2.04
C GLY A 55 9.44 -13.36 -0.99
N TRP A 56 10.51 -14.06 -0.53
CA TRP A 56 11.39 -13.58 0.53
C TRP A 56 12.10 -12.25 0.20
N TRP A 57 12.36 -12.04 -1.09
CA TRP A 57 13.02 -10.83 -1.59
C TRP A 57 12.22 -9.54 -1.35
N THR A 58 10.90 -9.63 -1.19
CA THR A 58 10.04 -8.48 -0.91
C THR A 58 10.48 -7.70 0.32
N LYS A 59 10.95 -8.41 1.35
CA LYS A 59 11.38 -7.80 2.61
C LYS A 59 12.83 -7.31 2.61
N VAL A 60 13.62 -7.58 1.57
CA VAL A 60 15.01 -7.13 1.44
C VAL A 60 15.04 -5.76 0.77
N GLN A 61 14.63 -4.73 1.48
CA GLN A 61 14.62 -3.34 1.02
C GLN A 61 14.65 -2.37 2.19
N ALA A 62 15.07 -1.13 1.95
CA ALA A 62 15.21 -0.07 2.95
C ALA A 62 13.97 0.06 3.85
N LYS A 63 12.77 0.00 3.28
CA LYS A 63 11.51 0.04 4.03
C LYS A 63 11.53 -0.95 5.20
N TYR A 64 11.78 -2.22 4.96
CA TYR A 64 11.71 -3.26 6.00
C TYR A 64 12.96 -3.33 6.88
N ILE A 65 14.10 -2.82 6.40
CA ILE A 65 15.34 -2.72 7.19
C ILE A 65 15.21 -1.61 8.23
N PHE A 66 14.68 -0.44 7.87
CA PHE A 66 14.62 0.72 8.75
C PHE A 66 13.35 0.80 9.61
N ARG A 67 12.21 0.24 9.17
CA ARG A 67 10.94 0.29 9.91
C ARG A 67 11.02 -0.17 11.37
N PRO A 68 11.75 -1.22 11.75
CA PRO A 68 11.86 -1.61 13.17
C PRO A 68 12.37 -0.48 14.07
N ILE A 69 13.12 0.45 13.50
CA ILE A 69 13.68 1.62 14.20
C ILE A 69 12.74 2.83 14.03
N THR A 70 12.35 3.15 12.80
CA THR A 70 11.60 4.38 12.48
C THR A 70 10.20 4.41 13.09
N LYS A 71 9.52 3.27 13.19
CA LYS A 71 8.20 3.18 13.86
C LYS A 71 8.22 3.54 15.36
N LYS A 72 9.40 3.60 15.97
CA LYS A 72 9.60 4.03 17.37
C LYS A 72 9.86 5.54 17.49
N TRP A 73 10.03 6.23 16.38
CA TRP A 73 10.25 7.67 16.38
C TRP A 73 8.91 8.41 16.40
N SER A 74 8.92 9.64 16.94
CA SER A 74 7.78 10.53 16.76
C SER A 74 7.64 10.90 15.28
N ASN A 75 6.41 11.18 14.84
CA ASN A 75 6.13 11.62 13.47
C ASN A 75 6.95 12.85 13.08
N GLU A 76 7.10 13.80 14.01
CA GLU A 76 7.92 15.00 13.81
C GLU A 76 9.40 14.66 13.57
N LYS A 77 9.98 13.77 14.38
CA LYS A 77 11.37 13.32 14.22
C LYS A 77 11.58 12.62 12.88
N LEU A 78 10.64 11.75 12.49
CA LEU A 78 10.69 11.04 11.21
C LEU A 78 10.63 12.03 10.06
N LEU A 79 9.64 12.95 10.07
CA LEU A 79 9.47 13.97 9.04
C LEU A 79 10.71 14.83 8.88
N ASN A 80 11.25 15.38 9.98
CA ASN A 80 12.48 16.17 9.98
C ASN A 80 13.68 15.42 9.40
N LYS A 81 13.78 14.12 9.65
CA LYS A 81 14.86 13.29 9.07
C LYS A 81 14.68 13.11 7.56
N ILE A 82 13.46 12.90 7.10
CA ILE A 82 13.16 12.78 5.67
C ILE A 82 13.45 14.10 4.97
N GLU A 83 12.94 15.22 5.46
CA GLU A 83 13.13 16.55 4.87
C GLU A 83 14.60 16.95 4.72
N LYS A 84 15.42 16.61 5.72
CA LYS A 84 16.88 16.88 5.70
C LYS A 84 17.65 16.02 4.69
N ASN A 85 17.11 14.87 4.29
CA ASN A 85 17.80 13.90 3.49
C ASN A 85 17.20 13.69 2.09
N VAL A 86 15.98 14.14 1.84
CA VAL A 86 15.24 13.84 0.61
C VAL A 86 15.98 14.27 -0.66
N ASP A 87 16.66 15.42 -0.66
CA ASP A 87 17.32 15.96 -1.85
C ASP A 87 18.48 15.07 -2.34
N TRP A 88 19.33 14.58 -1.42
CA TRP A 88 20.37 13.66 -1.80
C TRP A 88 19.81 12.28 -2.18
N MET A 89 18.75 11.82 -1.53
CA MET A 89 18.10 10.56 -1.85
C MET A 89 17.47 10.59 -3.25
N ILE A 90 16.79 11.70 -3.62
CA ILE A 90 16.27 11.92 -4.98
C ILE A 90 17.42 11.90 -5.98
N SER A 91 18.49 12.64 -5.69
CA SER A 91 19.66 12.74 -6.60
C SER A 91 20.34 11.39 -6.80
N ALA A 92 20.57 10.63 -5.73
CA ALA A 92 21.16 9.30 -5.79
C ALA A 92 20.26 8.32 -6.57
N THR A 93 18.97 8.28 -6.26
CA THR A 93 18.00 7.42 -6.95
C THR A 93 17.94 7.72 -8.45
N THR A 94 17.89 9.01 -8.81
CA THR A 94 17.88 9.45 -10.21
C THR A 94 19.17 9.08 -10.93
N PHE A 95 20.31 9.27 -10.28
CA PHE A 95 21.62 8.90 -10.83
C PHE A 95 21.71 7.40 -11.12
N PHE A 96 21.36 6.56 -10.15
CA PHE A 96 21.38 5.09 -10.34
C PHE A 96 20.38 4.61 -11.40
N ASN A 97 19.24 5.26 -11.52
CA ASN A 97 18.29 5.00 -12.62
C ASN A 97 18.89 5.35 -13.98
N LYS A 98 19.61 6.48 -14.08
CA LYS A 98 20.25 6.94 -15.33
C LYS A 98 21.35 5.98 -15.82
N ILE A 99 22.13 5.41 -14.92
CA ILE A 99 23.18 4.43 -15.26
C ILE A 99 22.68 2.97 -15.35
N GLY A 100 21.37 2.75 -15.21
CA GLY A 100 20.74 1.44 -15.42
C GLY A 100 20.78 0.45 -14.27
N ILE A 101 21.42 0.78 -13.13
CA ILE A 101 21.51 -0.11 -11.95
C ILE A 101 20.47 0.22 -10.86
N GLY A 102 19.64 1.24 -11.09
CA GLY A 102 18.68 1.73 -10.11
C GLY A 102 17.73 0.65 -9.58
N ARG A 103 17.32 -0.30 -10.41
CA ARG A 103 16.46 -1.43 -9.99
C ARG A 103 17.00 -2.20 -8.78
N PHE A 104 18.32 -2.29 -8.64
CA PHE A 104 18.96 -3.01 -7.54
C PHE A 104 19.34 -2.08 -6.40
N VAL A 105 19.96 -0.95 -6.69
CA VAL A 105 20.55 -0.04 -5.70
C VAL A 105 19.49 0.79 -4.97
N ASN A 106 18.51 1.32 -5.71
CA ASN A 106 17.45 2.17 -5.14
C ASN A 106 16.61 1.43 -4.09
N ARG A 107 16.59 0.12 -4.16
CA ARG A 107 15.96 -0.74 -3.16
C ARG A 107 16.48 -0.51 -1.73
N PHE A 108 17.73 -0.05 -1.61
CA PHE A 108 18.40 0.20 -0.33
C PHE A 108 18.47 1.67 0.05
N ILE A 109 18.01 2.57 -0.82
CA ILE A 109 17.84 3.98 -0.50
C ILE A 109 16.47 4.14 0.20
N PRO A 110 16.42 4.76 1.40
CA PRO A 110 15.18 4.89 2.17
C PRO A 110 14.27 6.02 1.65
N ILE A 111 13.84 5.89 0.40
CA ILE A 111 12.93 6.81 -0.30
C ILE A 111 11.87 6.00 -1.07
N CYS A 112 10.74 6.61 -1.35
CA CYS A 112 9.69 6.04 -2.21
C CYS A 112 10.19 5.75 -3.63
N ASP A 113 9.47 4.94 -4.40
CA ASP A 113 9.82 4.62 -5.79
C ASP A 113 9.50 5.77 -6.74
N ILE A 114 10.50 6.62 -7.01
CA ILE A 114 10.37 7.80 -7.87
C ILE A 114 10.02 7.43 -9.32
N LYS A 115 10.48 6.29 -9.82
CA LYS A 115 10.29 5.91 -11.22
C LYS A 115 8.96 5.22 -11.46
N GLY A 116 8.50 4.45 -10.49
CA GLY A 116 7.37 3.53 -10.66
C GLY A 116 6.02 4.08 -10.21
N THR A 117 5.99 5.09 -9.36
CA THR A 117 4.75 5.51 -8.70
C THR A 117 4.39 6.98 -8.87
N LEU A 118 5.35 7.84 -9.21
CA LEU A 118 5.10 9.27 -9.27
C LEU A 118 4.59 9.74 -10.64
N PRO A 119 3.71 10.76 -10.67
CA PRO A 119 3.26 11.39 -11.90
C PRO A 119 4.44 11.92 -12.73
N GLN A 120 4.29 11.90 -14.05
CA GLN A 120 5.29 12.47 -14.95
C GLN A 120 5.14 13.99 -15.05
N GLY A 121 6.24 14.67 -15.34
CA GLY A 121 6.22 16.11 -15.60
C GLY A 121 6.18 17.00 -14.36
N MET A 122 6.41 16.45 -13.19
CA MET A 122 6.50 17.23 -11.94
C MET A 122 7.72 18.16 -11.96
N SER A 123 7.54 19.36 -11.45
CA SER A 123 8.66 20.24 -11.11
C SER A 123 9.53 19.63 -10.00
N ARG A 124 10.74 20.11 -9.85
CA ARG A 124 11.64 19.61 -8.78
C ARG A 124 11.05 19.84 -7.38
N GLN A 125 10.34 20.91 -7.18
CA GLN A 125 9.69 21.19 -5.90
C GLN A 125 8.55 20.22 -5.62
N GLU A 126 7.65 20.00 -6.57
CA GLU A 126 6.57 19.02 -6.44
C GLU A 126 7.09 17.61 -6.22
N LEU A 127 8.14 17.21 -6.95
CA LEU A 127 8.80 15.93 -6.74
C LEU A 127 9.34 15.80 -5.31
N ARG A 128 9.97 16.86 -4.79
CA ARG A 128 10.50 16.88 -3.43
C ARG A 128 9.40 16.71 -2.39
N GLU A 129 8.33 17.49 -2.50
CA GLU A 129 7.18 17.45 -1.59
C GLU A 129 6.50 16.08 -1.62
N TRP A 130 6.29 15.55 -2.80
CA TRP A 130 5.73 14.20 -2.96
C TRP A 130 6.63 13.13 -2.36
N CYS A 131 7.93 13.17 -2.63
CA CYS A 131 8.88 12.23 -2.04
C CYS A 131 8.90 12.28 -0.51
N ILE A 132 8.75 13.47 0.08
CA ILE A 132 8.64 13.61 1.54
C ILE A 132 7.39 12.89 2.05
N LEU A 133 6.22 13.18 1.45
CA LEU A 133 4.94 12.62 1.87
C LEU A 133 4.90 11.09 1.70
N ASP A 134 5.27 10.59 0.54
CA ASP A 134 5.22 9.16 0.23
C ASP A 134 6.27 8.35 1.01
N THR A 135 7.46 8.93 1.22
CA THR A 135 8.48 8.32 2.10
C THR A 135 8.04 8.33 3.56
N PHE A 136 7.37 9.39 4.01
CA PHE A 136 6.81 9.43 5.35
C PHE A 136 5.74 8.36 5.52
N ASP A 137 4.81 8.22 4.57
CA ASP A 137 3.80 7.16 4.57
C ASP A 137 4.43 5.75 4.55
N MET A 138 5.54 5.59 3.86
CA MET A 138 6.26 4.31 3.82
C MET A 138 6.82 3.89 5.20
N PHE A 139 7.20 4.85 6.06
CA PHE A 139 7.90 4.57 7.33
C PHE A 139 7.08 4.83 8.59
N SER A 140 6.05 5.67 8.54
CA SER A 140 5.26 6.09 9.71
C SER A 140 4.22 5.08 10.19
N PRO A 141 3.52 4.28 9.36
CA PRO A 141 2.44 3.43 9.83
C PRO A 141 2.92 2.43 10.89
N GLU A 142 2.12 2.22 11.92
CA GLU A 142 2.41 1.22 12.96
C GLU A 142 2.44 -0.19 12.37
N TYR A 143 1.48 -0.48 11.50
CA TYR A 143 1.36 -1.77 10.82
C TYR A 143 1.74 -1.64 9.34
N ASP A 144 2.36 -2.69 8.82
CA ASP A 144 2.64 -2.86 7.39
C ASP A 144 2.71 -4.35 7.11
N GLN A 145 1.59 -4.89 6.68
CA GLN A 145 1.33 -6.31 6.55
C GLN A 145 1.00 -6.67 5.09
N PRO A 146 2.01 -6.73 4.21
CA PRO A 146 1.78 -7.13 2.82
C PRO A 146 1.27 -8.57 2.75
N GLN A 147 0.36 -8.84 1.80
CA GLN A 147 -0.32 -10.11 1.66
C GLN A 147 -0.01 -10.77 0.31
N LYS A 148 -0.25 -12.09 0.20
CA LYS A 148 -0.26 -12.77 -1.10
C LYS A 148 -1.66 -12.63 -1.72
N VAL A 149 -1.72 -12.49 -3.03
CA VAL A 149 -3.01 -12.45 -3.76
C VAL A 149 -3.86 -13.70 -3.46
N SER A 150 -3.23 -14.88 -3.43
CA SER A 150 -3.91 -16.13 -3.10
C SER A 150 -4.53 -16.14 -1.69
N THR A 151 -3.87 -15.52 -0.73
CA THR A 151 -4.37 -15.42 0.65
C THR A 151 -5.61 -14.54 0.72
N VAL A 152 -5.57 -13.35 0.09
CA VAL A 152 -6.72 -12.45 0.10
C VAL A 152 -7.89 -13.03 -0.70
N LYS A 153 -7.64 -13.69 -1.84
CA LYS A 153 -8.67 -14.44 -2.56
C LYS A 153 -9.37 -15.47 -1.68
N LYS A 154 -8.59 -16.28 -0.96
CA LYS A 154 -9.11 -17.28 -0.04
C LYS A 154 -10.03 -16.64 1.02
N TRP A 155 -9.65 -15.50 1.60
CA TRP A 155 -10.50 -14.78 2.54
C TRP A 155 -11.81 -14.29 1.92
N PHE A 156 -11.80 -13.87 0.66
CA PHE A 156 -13.01 -13.51 -0.07
C PHE A 156 -13.93 -14.72 -0.22
N GLU A 157 -13.40 -15.84 -0.69
CA GLU A 157 -14.15 -17.10 -0.90
C GLU A 157 -14.74 -17.63 0.42
N GLU A 158 -13.96 -17.64 1.51
CA GLU A 158 -14.38 -18.07 2.85
C GLU A 158 -15.48 -17.17 3.45
N ASN A 159 -15.58 -15.91 3.00
CA ASN A 159 -16.59 -14.96 3.46
C ASN A 159 -17.77 -14.81 2.48
N GLY A 160 -18.01 -15.80 1.64
CA GLY A 160 -19.21 -15.88 0.79
C GLY A 160 -19.16 -14.97 -0.44
N MET A 161 -17.97 -14.63 -0.91
CA MET A 161 -17.79 -13.94 -2.19
C MET A 161 -17.73 -14.96 -3.34
N GLU A 162 -18.36 -14.62 -4.45
CA GLU A 162 -18.34 -15.36 -5.71
C GLU A 162 -17.60 -14.58 -6.78
N GLN A 163 -17.27 -15.23 -7.91
CA GLN A 163 -16.56 -14.63 -9.03
C GLN A 163 -15.26 -13.93 -8.59
N VAL A 164 -14.58 -14.51 -7.60
CA VAL A 164 -13.40 -13.91 -6.98
C VAL A 164 -12.25 -13.87 -7.97
N TRP A 165 -11.90 -12.66 -8.39
CA TRP A 165 -10.72 -12.39 -9.19
C TRP A 165 -9.63 -11.75 -8.34
N GLY A 166 -8.38 -12.12 -8.59
CA GLY A 166 -7.23 -11.46 -7.95
C GLY A 166 -6.05 -11.42 -8.89
N GLY A 167 -5.39 -10.29 -8.95
CA GLY A 167 -4.27 -10.07 -9.87
C GLY A 167 -3.70 -8.67 -9.78
N THR A 168 -3.00 -8.29 -10.82
CA THR A 168 -2.32 -7.01 -10.96
C THR A 168 -3.09 -6.12 -11.93
N ILE A 169 -3.41 -4.91 -11.51
CA ILE A 169 -3.94 -3.85 -12.38
C ILE A 169 -2.81 -2.87 -12.64
N ARG A 170 -2.59 -2.53 -13.90
CA ARG A 170 -1.65 -1.50 -14.32
C ARG A 170 -2.42 -0.25 -14.72
N PHE A 171 -1.96 0.90 -14.23
CA PHE A 171 -2.47 2.21 -14.63
C PHE A 171 -1.30 3.18 -14.71
N ASP A 172 -1.14 3.83 -15.84
CA ASP A 172 -0.01 4.71 -16.17
C ASP A 172 1.35 4.08 -15.78
N ASN A 173 2.03 4.67 -14.80
CA ASN A 173 3.33 4.20 -14.32
C ASN A 173 3.25 3.29 -13.10
N SER A 174 2.04 3.00 -12.61
CA SER A 174 1.82 2.31 -11.36
C SER A 174 1.18 0.94 -11.53
N THR A 175 1.32 0.11 -10.52
CA THR A 175 0.78 -1.25 -10.48
C THR A 175 0.20 -1.51 -9.10
N ALA A 176 -1.08 -1.88 -9.04
CA ALA A 176 -1.74 -2.30 -7.80
C ALA A 176 -2.05 -3.80 -7.83
N TYR A 177 -1.91 -4.45 -6.70
CA TYR A 177 -2.43 -5.81 -6.48
C TYR A 177 -3.83 -5.71 -5.91
N VAL A 178 -4.79 -6.28 -6.62
CA VAL A 178 -6.22 -6.11 -6.35
C VAL A 178 -6.88 -7.47 -6.22
N VAL A 179 -7.80 -7.59 -5.28
CA VAL A 179 -8.77 -8.69 -5.22
C VAL A 179 -10.16 -8.08 -5.22
N LYS A 180 -11.06 -8.67 -6.03
CA LYS A 180 -12.46 -8.29 -6.10
C LYS A 180 -13.35 -9.52 -6.23
N GLY A 181 -14.60 -9.37 -5.84
CA GLY A 181 -15.62 -10.41 -5.96
C GLY A 181 -17.02 -9.83 -5.77
N ILE A 182 -18.01 -10.67 -6.00
CA ILE A 182 -19.44 -10.36 -5.82
C ILE A 182 -19.94 -11.10 -4.58
N LYS A 183 -20.63 -10.41 -3.69
CA LYS A 183 -21.21 -11.05 -2.50
C LYS A 183 -22.36 -11.95 -2.92
N ARG A 184 -22.34 -13.21 -2.44
CA ARG A 184 -23.41 -14.18 -2.68
C ARG A 184 -24.78 -13.61 -2.27
N SER A 185 -25.79 -13.93 -3.05
CA SER A 185 -27.19 -13.59 -2.78
C SER A 185 -27.75 -14.33 -1.57
#